data_8178004431a541fe30cb93213a636d57
#
_entry.id   8178004431a541fe30cb93213a636d57
#
_cell.length_a   1.000
_cell.length_b   1.000
_cell.length_c   1.000
_cell.angle_alpha   90.00
_cell.angle_beta   90.00
_cell.angle_gamma   90.00
#
_symmetry.space_group_name_H-M   'P 1'
#
loop_
_entity.id
_entity.type
_entity.pdbx_description
1 polymer ?
#
loop_
_entity_poly.entity_id
_entity_poly.type
_entity_poly.pdbx_seq_one_letter_code
_entity_poly.pdbx_strand_id
1 'polypeptide(L)'
;MQNHEQGAIALLQEHEIKVLLIDDQPMIAEAVRRMLSEEEGITFYYCEDPASAIPKALEIEPTVILQDLVMPDIDGLLLLRFFRANPLTHDIPMIVLSSKEEPKMKADAFAMGANDYLVKLPDRVELIARIRYHSQGYINLLQRNEAYRMMENYIKRLEEEQARSESLLLNILPKTIADQLKKAKSIIAESFSDVSVLFADIVGFTQLSASISPIELVHLLNNIFSRFDNLVERYGLEKIKTIGDAYMVVSGLPSPRVDHGEAIAEMALDMQSEMADFRLESSLNVSIRIGIHSGPVVAGIIGTKKFIYDLWGDTVNTASRMESHGITDQIQLTEDTYKMLKDKYRLESRGSIYIKGKGDMMTYFLKGRK
;
A
#
# COMPACT_ATOMS: atom_id res chain seq x y z
N MET A 1 1.80 -2.31 20.68
CA MET A 1 3.00 -2.04 21.48
C MET A 1 3.59 -3.31 22.10
N GLN A 2 2.83 -4.20 22.70
CA GLN A 2 3.36 -5.43 23.33
C GLN A 2 4.09 -6.41 22.39
N ASN A 3 3.70 -6.50 21.11
CA ASN A 3 4.40 -7.37 20.14
C ASN A 3 5.75 -6.81 19.66
N HIS A 4 6.02 -5.51 19.83
CA HIS A 4 7.27 -4.89 19.44
C HIS A 4 8.40 -5.12 20.47
N GLU A 5 8.04 -5.20 21.75
CA GLU A 5 9.02 -5.51 22.82
C GLU A 5 9.45 -6.99 22.76
N GLN A 6 8.55 -7.92 22.40
CA GLN A 6 8.90 -9.33 22.27
C GLN A 6 9.87 -9.60 21.11
N GLY A 7 9.77 -8.88 20.00
CA GLY A 7 10.72 -8.99 18.89
C GLY A 7 12.12 -8.46 19.21
N ALA A 8 12.21 -7.36 19.97
CA ALA A 8 13.50 -6.79 20.41
C ALA A 8 14.18 -7.65 21.49
N ILE A 9 13.41 -8.34 22.35
CA ILE A 9 13.94 -9.23 23.37
C ILE A 9 14.47 -10.53 22.75
N ALA A 10 13.89 -11.01 21.65
CA ALA A 10 14.37 -12.20 20.93
C ALA A 10 15.77 -11.98 20.30
N LEU A 11 16.12 -10.74 19.94
CA LEU A 11 17.45 -10.36 19.43
C LEU A 11 18.55 -10.38 20.52
N LEU A 12 18.16 -10.46 21.79
CA LEU A 12 19.06 -10.49 22.95
C LEU A 12 19.19 -11.91 23.55
N GLN A 13 18.65 -12.94 22.91
CA GLN A 13 18.89 -14.31 23.34
C GLN A 13 20.40 -14.59 23.21
N GLU A 14 21.05 -14.96 24.33
CA GLU A 14 22.38 -15.52 24.31
C GLU A 14 22.35 -16.75 23.41
N HIS A 15 22.93 -16.65 22.23
CA HIS A 15 23.06 -17.80 21.35
C HIS A 15 24.06 -18.77 21.96
N GLU A 16 23.60 -19.96 22.26
CA GLU A 16 24.43 -21.08 22.71
C GLU A 16 25.50 -21.38 21.65
N ILE A 17 26.75 -21.54 22.08
CA ILE A 17 27.83 -21.96 21.19
C ILE A 17 27.70 -23.45 20.96
N LYS A 18 27.41 -23.87 19.74
CA LYS A 18 27.32 -25.25 19.31
C LYS A 18 28.56 -25.66 18.51
N VAL A 19 29.36 -26.54 19.07
CA VAL A 19 30.60 -27.03 18.45
C VAL A 19 30.36 -28.40 17.84
N LEU A 20 30.57 -28.56 16.53
CA LEU A 20 30.55 -29.85 15.86
C LEU A 20 31.99 -30.29 15.55
N LEU A 21 32.45 -31.38 16.14
CA LEU A 21 33.70 -32.05 15.78
C LEU A 21 33.44 -33.13 14.73
N ILE A 22 34.23 -33.14 13.66
CA ILE A 22 34.25 -34.15 12.61
C ILE A 22 35.65 -34.77 12.64
N ASP A 23 35.78 -36.00 13.15
CA ASP A 23 37.04 -36.71 13.31
C ASP A 23 36.74 -38.19 13.43
N ASP A 24 37.46 -39.05 12.69
CA ASP A 24 37.28 -40.52 12.70
C ASP A 24 37.81 -41.19 13.99
N GLN A 25 38.48 -40.45 14.88
CA GLN A 25 39.09 -40.96 16.10
C GLN A 25 38.29 -40.60 17.34
N PRO A 26 37.57 -41.59 17.96
CA PRO A 26 36.78 -41.32 19.16
C PRO A 26 37.62 -40.80 20.36
N MET A 27 38.92 -41.12 20.37
CA MET A 27 39.84 -40.64 21.44
C MET A 27 40.02 -39.10 21.36
N ILE A 28 40.10 -38.57 20.16
CA ILE A 28 40.18 -37.09 19.93
C ILE A 28 38.87 -36.43 20.38
N ALA A 29 37.74 -37.02 20.01
CA ALA A 29 36.42 -36.53 20.41
C ALA A 29 36.26 -36.48 21.95
N GLU A 30 36.69 -37.52 22.65
CA GLU A 30 36.64 -37.56 24.11
C GLU A 30 37.58 -36.53 24.75
N ALA A 31 38.76 -36.32 24.20
CA ALA A 31 39.69 -35.31 24.67
C ALA A 31 39.11 -33.89 24.50
N VAL A 32 38.58 -33.56 23.31
CA VAL A 32 37.91 -32.25 23.03
C VAL A 32 36.70 -32.06 23.95
N ARG A 33 35.89 -33.12 24.12
CA ARG A 33 34.72 -33.11 25.03
C ARG A 33 35.12 -32.73 26.45
N ARG A 34 36.19 -33.32 26.98
CA ARG A 34 36.72 -33.00 28.33
C ARG A 34 37.23 -31.57 28.43
N MET A 35 37.90 -31.06 27.39
CA MET A 35 38.34 -29.65 27.34
C MET A 35 37.18 -28.66 27.42
N LEU A 36 36.02 -29.01 26.83
CA LEU A 36 34.84 -28.14 26.77
C LEU A 36 33.82 -28.39 27.90
N SER A 37 33.94 -29.49 28.68
CA SER A 37 32.92 -29.89 29.66
C SER A 37 32.67 -28.90 30.80
N GLU A 38 33.64 -28.08 31.13
CA GLU A 38 33.56 -27.07 32.21
C GLU A 38 33.19 -25.67 31.71
N GLU A 39 32.96 -25.53 30.39
CA GLU A 39 32.66 -24.23 29.77
C GLU A 39 31.16 -24.00 29.68
N GLU A 40 30.66 -23.07 30.46
CA GLU A 40 29.25 -22.67 30.37
C GLU A 40 28.93 -22.04 28.99
N GLY A 41 27.75 -22.38 28.45
CA GLY A 41 27.26 -21.87 27.18
C GLY A 41 27.86 -22.50 25.92
N ILE A 42 28.60 -23.64 26.08
CA ILE A 42 29.13 -24.44 24.96
C ILE A 42 28.54 -25.83 24.97
N THR A 43 27.85 -26.21 23.89
CA THR A 43 27.34 -27.54 23.64
C THR A 43 28.18 -28.23 22.57
N PHE A 44 28.66 -29.45 22.89
CA PHE A 44 29.55 -30.23 22.03
C PHE A 44 28.83 -31.39 21.35
N TYR A 45 29.02 -31.49 20.03
CA TYR A 45 28.54 -32.58 19.17
C TYR A 45 29.71 -33.25 18.46
N TYR A 46 29.56 -34.54 18.21
CA TYR A 46 30.58 -35.36 17.55
C TYR A 46 30.02 -36.09 16.33
N CYS A 47 30.76 -36.08 15.23
CA CYS A 47 30.49 -36.80 13.99
C CYS A 47 31.72 -37.67 13.66
N GLU A 48 31.58 -38.98 13.81
CA GLU A 48 32.65 -39.94 13.51
C GLU A 48 32.75 -40.24 12.02
N ASP A 49 31.60 -40.32 11.33
CA ASP A 49 31.54 -40.62 9.91
C ASP A 49 31.50 -39.28 9.10
N PRO A 50 32.54 -38.97 8.30
CA PRO A 50 32.60 -37.76 7.49
C PRO A 50 31.51 -37.68 6.43
N ALA A 51 30.97 -38.82 5.96
CA ALA A 51 29.88 -38.82 4.98
C ALA A 51 28.56 -38.28 5.57
N SER A 52 28.39 -38.40 6.87
CA SER A 52 27.24 -37.86 7.61
C SER A 52 27.43 -36.45 8.12
N ALA A 53 28.58 -35.82 7.86
CA ALA A 53 28.94 -34.50 8.45
C ALA A 53 28.01 -33.36 8.04
N ILE A 54 27.68 -33.24 6.74
CA ILE A 54 26.80 -32.17 6.23
C ILE A 54 25.36 -32.35 6.73
N PRO A 55 24.71 -33.54 6.60
CA PRO A 55 23.40 -33.78 7.22
C PRO A 55 23.36 -33.42 8.71
N LYS A 56 24.38 -33.82 9.45
CA LYS A 56 24.47 -33.56 10.88
C LYS A 56 24.66 -32.07 11.20
N ALA A 57 25.45 -31.38 10.42
CA ALA A 57 25.59 -29.91 10.55
C ALA A 57 24.27 -29.20 10.27
N LEU A 58 23.48 -29.64 9.32
CA LEU A 58 22.15 -29.07 9.02
C LEU A 58 21.13 -29.34 10.14
N GLU A 59 21.24 -30.49 10.84
CA GLU A 59 20.39 -30.84 11.97
C GLU A 59 20.73 -30.02 13.23
N ILE A 60 22.05 -29.90 13.53
CA ILE A 60 22.56 -29.28 14.77
C ILE A 60 22.57 -27.75 14.65
N GLU A 61 22.80 -27.22 13.45
CA GLU A 61 23.09 -25.82 13.19
C GLU A 61 24.27 -25.31 14.05
N PRO A 62 25.48 -25.87 13.89
CA PRO A 62 26.61 -25.52 14.73
C PRO A 62 27.09 -24.09 14.49
N THR A 63 27.62 -23.44 15.52
CA THR A 63 28.21 -22.11 15.42
C THR A 63 29.67 -22.13 15.02
N VAL A 64 30.32 -23.29 15.13
CA VAL A 64 31.67 -23.57 14.66
C VAL A 64 31.82 -25.07 14.43
N ILE A 65 32.60 -25.43 13.40
CA ILE A 65 32.97 -26.81 13.09
C ILE A 65 34.46 -26.96 13.31
N LEU A 66 34.83 -28.02 14.08
CA LEU A 66 36.20 -28.53 14.19
C LEU A 66 36.30 -29.72 13.24
N GLN A 67 37.26 -29.74 12.32
CA GLN A 67 37.35 -30.79 11.32
C GLN A 67 38.76 -31.34 11.21
N ASP A 68 38.93 -32.66 11.28
CA ASP A 68 40.17 -33.32 10.94
C ASP A 68 40.44 -33.25 9.43
N LEU A 69 41.71 -33.09 9.06
CA LEU A 69 42.15 -33.18 7.67
C LEU A 69 42.43 -34.59 7.17
N VAL A 70 42.84 -35.47 8.04
CA VAL A 70 43.32 -36.79 7.66
C VAL A 70 42.37 -37.86 8.18
N MET A 71 41.41 -38.23 7.36
CA MET A 71 40.41 -39.26 7.63
C MET A 71 40.54 -40.39 6.60
N PRO A 72 40.22 -41.66 6.96
CA PRO A 72 40.48 -42.82 6.07
C PRO A 72 39.71 -42.78 4.75
N ASP A 73 38.48 -42.32 4.76
CA ASP A 73 37.53 -42.53 3.64
C ASP A 73 37.30 -41.22 2.82
N ILE A 74 37.61 -40.05 3.36
CA ILE A 74 37.37 -38.77 2.70
C ILE A 74 38.53 -37.82 2.97
N ASP A 75 39.04 -37.18 1.91
CA ASP A 75 39.98 -36.07 2.03
C ASP A 75 39.30 -34.88 2.76
N GLY A 76 39.87 -34.48 3.91
CA GLY A 76 39.32 -33.37 4.71
C GLY A 76 39.28 -32.04 3.97
N LEU A 77 40.19 -31.77 3.04
CA LEU A 77 40.14 -30.56 2.17
C LEU A 77 38.94 -30.62 1.21
N LEU A 78 38.61 -31.81 0.70
CA LEU A 78 37.43 -31.99 -0.13
C LEU A 78 36.13 -31.81 0.67
N LEU A 79 36.06 -32.33 1.90
CA LEU A 79 34.90 -32.12 2.78
C LEU A 79 34.70 -30.65 3.10
N LEU A 80 35.77 -29.90 3.39
CA LEU A 80 35.76 -28.45 3.58
C LEU A 80 35.14 -27.74 2.37
N ARG A 81 35.52 -28.11 1.15
CA ARG A 81 34.94 -27.57 -0.08
C ARG A 81 33.43 -27.86 -0.20
N PHE A 82 33.00 -29.04 0.20
CA PHE A 82 31.56 -29.38 0.19
C PHE A 82 30.77 -28.49 1.18
N PHE A 83 31.28 -28.24 2.36
CA PHE A 83 30.69 -27.29 3.30
C PHE A 83 30.58 -25.89 2.71
N ARG A 84 31.62 -25.40 2.02
CA ARG A 84 31.63 -24.08 1.37
C ARG A 84 30.74 -23.98 0.14
N ALA A 85 30.53 -25.10 -0.56
CA ALA A 85 29.63 -25.14 -1.72
C ALA A 85 28.14 -25.21 -1.36
N ASN A 86 27.80 -25.61 -0.13
CA ASN A 86 26.42 -25.73 0.31
C ASN A 86 25.92 -24.40 0.88
N PRO A 87 24.82 -23.81 0.32
CA PRO A 87 24.27 -22.51 0.74
C PRO A 87 23.87 -22.43 2.21
N LEU A 88 23.58 -23.57 2.88
CA LEU A 88 23.16 -23.61 4.28
C LEU A 88 24.32 -23.75 5.27
N THR A 89 25.50 -24.12 4.79
CA THR A 89 26.67 -24.35 5.68
C THR A 89 27.87 -23.49 5.31
N HIS A 90 27.84 -22.78 4.18
CA HIS A 90 28.99 -22.05 3.63
C HIS A 90 29.56 -20.99 4.55
N ASP A 91 28.74 -20.38 5.41
CA ASP A 91 29.16 -19.33 6.35
C ASP A 91 29.58 -19.87 7.72
N ILE A 92 29.32 -21.13 8.02
CA ILE A 92 29.68 -21.73 9.32
C ILE A 92 31.23 -21.73 9.44
N PRO A 93 31.80 -21.14 10.50
CA PRO A 93 33.25 -21.14 10.68
C PRO A 93 33.80 -22.58 10.83
N MET A 94 34.86 -22.87 10.11
CA MET A 94 35.53 -24.18 10.16
C MET A 94 36.97 -23.99 10.65
N ILE A 95 37.30 -24.65 11.75
CA ILE A 95 38.63 -24.73 12.32
C ILE A 95 39.18 -26.14 11.98
N VAL A 96 40.24 -26.15 11.21
CA VAL A 96 40.86 -27.40 10.81
C VAL A 96 41.80 -27.88 11.87
N LEU A 97 41.71 -29.17 12.22
CA LEU A 97 42.62 -29.87 13.12
C LEU A 97 43.58 -30.74 12.34
N SER A 98 44.88 -30.73 12.66
CA SER A 98 45.90 -31.52 11.97
C SER A 98 46.92 -32.09 12.95
N SER A 99 47.46 -33.28 12.66
CA SER A 99 48.49 -33.91 13.50
C SER A 99 49.85 -33.24 13.41
N LYS A 100 50.10 -32.38 12.38
CA LYS A 100 51.36 -31.72 12.12
C LYS A 100 51.17 -30.30 11.67
N GLU A 101 52.09 -29.43 12.02
CA GLU A 101 52.12 -28.08 11.54
C GLU A 101 52.95 -27.99 10.24
N GLU A 102 52.30 -28.32 9.11
CA GLU A 102 52.92 -28.25 7.79
C GLU A 102 52.46 -26.96 7.07
N PRO A 103 53.41 -26.04 6.76
CA PRO A 103 53.04 -24.74 6.17
C PRO A 103 52.22 -24.84 4.87
N LYS A 104 52.52 -25.85 4.03
CA LYS A 104 51.78 -26.10 2.78
C LYS A 104 50.32 -26.51 3.04
N MET A 105 50.11 -27.47 3.93
CA MET A 105 48.76 -28.00 4.25
C MET A 105 47.91 -26.92 4.92
N LYS A 106 48.50 -26.08 5.74
CA LYS A 106 47.85 -24.89 6.34
C LYS A 106 47.40 -23.88 5.25
N ALA A 107 48.30 -23.59 4.28
CA ALA A 107 47.99 -22.69 3.19
C ALA A 107 46.82 -23.29 2.29
N ASP A 108 46.87 -24.59 2.01
CA ASP A 108 45.83 -25.26 1.23
C ASP A 108 44.48 -25.26 1.95
N ALA A 109 44.45 -25.47 3.28
CA ALA A 109 43.23 -25.39 4.06
C ALA A 109 42.58 -23.99 4.02
N PHE A 110 43.35 -22.92 4.20
CA PHE A 110 42.87 -21.55 4.08
C PHE A 110 42.39 -21.24 2.66
N ALA A 111 43.10 -21.69 1.62
CA ALA A 111 42.70 -21.53 0.23
C ALA A 111 41.36 -22.23 -0.08
N MET A 112 41.04 -23.34 0.63
CA MET A 112 39.79 -24.07 0.50
C MET A 112 38.67 -23.49 1.39
N GLY A 113 38.95 -22.46 2.19
CA GLY A 113 37.95 -21.73 2.97
C GLY A 113 37.91 -22.07 4.48
N ALA A 114 38.96 -22.67 5.02
CA ALA A 114 39.10 -22.78 6.48
C ALA A 114 39.20 -21.38 7.10
N ASN A 115 38.58 -21.20 8.27
CA ASN A 115 38.67 -19.95 9.03
C ASN A 115 39.86 -19.95 9.97
N ASP A 116 40.30 -21.15 10.37
CA ASP A 116 41.43 -21.31 11.27
C ASP A 116 42.06 -22.71 11.14
N TYR A 117 43.26 -22.86 11.73
CA TYR A 117 44.04 -24.09 11.71
C TYR A 117 44.73 -24.32 13.07
N LEU A 118 44.49 -25.50 13.68
CA LEU A 118 45.08 -25.88 14.93
C LEU A 118 45.79 -27.24 14.84
N VAL A 119 46.83 -27.45 15.59
CA VAL A 119 47.40 -28.78 15.81
C VAL A 119 46.44 -29.60 16.68
N LYS A 120 46.25 -30.89 16.39
CA LYS A 120 45.40 -31.80 17.19
C LYS A 120 45.82 -31.77 18.65
N LEU A 121 44.83 -31.77 19.54
CA LEU A 121 44.97 -31.64 20.97
C LEU A 121 45.74 -30.37 21.38
N PRO A 122 45.27 -29.18 20.96
CA PRO A 122 45.89 -27.94 21.37
C PRO A 122 45.75 -27.71 22.88
N ASP A 123 46.39 -26.68 23.39
CA ASP A 123 46.10 -26.22 24.73
C ASP A 123 44.62 -25.87 24.90
N ARG A 124 44.03 -26.25 26.06
CA ARG A 124 42.62 -26.00 26.34
C ARG A 124 42.25 -24.52 26.18
N VAL A 125 43.08 -23.61 26.69
CA VAL A 125 42.79 -22.17 26.63
C VAL A 125 42.76 -21.70 25.18
N GLU A 126 43.69 -22.18 24.35
CA GLU A 126 43.74 -21.83 22.93
C GLU A 126 42.49 -22.35 22.17
N LEU A 127 42.11 -23.60 22.38
CA LEU A 127 40.95 -24.20 21.76
C LEU A 127 39.67 -23.39 22.07
N ILE A 128 39.42 -23.10 23.35
CA ILE A 128 38.27 -22.37 23.80
C ILE A 128 38.23 -20.97 23.25
N ALA A 129 39.37 -20.25 23.25
CA ALA A 129 39.47 -18.92 22.72
C ALA A 129 39.11 -18.84 21.22
N ARG A 130 39.58 -19.83 20.41
CA ARG A 130 39.29 -19.93 18.99
C ARG A 130 37.81 -20.24 18.72
N ILE A 131 37.25 -21.20 19.44
CA ILE A 131 35.84 -21.57 19.38
C ILE A 131 34.98 -20.34 19.67
N ARG A 132 35.21 -19.67 20.79
CA ARG A 132 34.44 -18.48 21.17
C ARG A 132 34.58 -17.35 20.16
N TYR A 133 35.78 -17.08 19.66
CA TYR A 133 36.02 -16.03 18.66
C TYR A 133 35.25 -16.28 17.36
N HIS A 134 35.38 -17.48 16.80
CA HIS A 134 34.74 -17.80 15.53
C HIS A 134 33.21 -17.94 15.67
N SER A 135 32.75 -18.59 16.75
CA SER A 135 31.30 -18.69 17.02
C SER A 135 30.66 -17.32 17.21
N GLN A 136 31.28 -16.42 17.97
CA GLN A 136 30.75 -15.07 18.18
C GLN A 136 30.65 -14.28 16.86
N GLY A 137 31.67 -14.39 16.01
CA GLY A 137 31.67 -13.79 14.68
C GLY A 137 30.48 -14.28 13.83
N TYR A 138 30.23 -15.59 13.87
CA TYR A 138 29.12 -16.19 13.12
C TYR A 138 27.74 -15.84 13.70
N ILE A 139 27.60 -15.86 15.02
CA ILE A 139 26.36 -15.43 15.71
C ILE A 139 26.03 -13.99 15.34
N ASN A 140 27.04 -13.09 15.36
CA ASN A 140 26.84 -11.69 14.96
C ASN A 140 26.40 -11.58 13.48
N LEU A 141 26.91 -12.42 12.59
CA LEU A 141 26.49 -12.48 11.20
C LEU A 141 25.01 -12.89 11.08
N LEU A 142 24.60 -13.96 11.81
CA LEU A 142 23.22 -14.42 11.81
C LEU A 142 22.24 -13.35 12.34
N GLN A 143 22.57 -12.74 13.48
CA GLN A 143 21.77 -11.65 14.06
C GLN A 143 21.63 -10.46 13.12
N ARG A 144 22.71 -10.08 12.45
CA ARG A 144 22.69 -9.01 11.45
C ARG A 144 21.78 -9.34 10.29
N ASN A 145 21.89 -10.56 9.75
CA ASN A 145 21.07 -10.99 8.61
C ASN A 145 19.57 -11.05 8.98
N GLU A 146 19.26 -11.49 10.19
CA GLU A 146 17.89 -11.47 10.69
C GLU A 146 17.35 -10.05 10.88
N ALA A 147 18.14 -9.14 11.43
CA ALA A 147 17.78 -7.73 11.55
C ALA A 147 17.51 -7.09 10.18
N TYR A 148 18.31 -7.40 9.15
CA TYR A 148 18.05 -6.93 7.80
C TYR A 148 16.72 -7.47 7.23
N ARG A 149 16.43 -8.75 7.40
CA ARG A 149 15.15 -9.34 6.97
C ARG A 149 13.95 -8.71 7.66
N MET A 150 14.06 -8.45 8.96
CA MET A 150 13.01 -7.74 9.71
C MET A 150 12.82 -6.33 9.18
N MET A 151 13.91 -5.59 8.93
CA MET A 151 13.87 -4.23 8.41
C MET A 151 13.20 -4.17 7.03
N GLU A 152 13.54 -5.07 6.11
CA GLU A 152 12.88 -5.17 4.80
C GLU A 152 11.36 -5.40 4.92
N ASN A 153 10.97 -6.32 5.82
CA ASN A 153 9.55 -6.58 6.08
C ASN A 153 8.81 -5.35 6.66
N TYR A 154 9.48 -4.59 7.55
CA TYR A 154 8.91 -3.36 8.10
C TYR A 154 8.74 -2.27 7.04
N ILE A 155 9.76 -2.08 6.18
CA ILE A 155 9.68 -1.12 5.07
C ILE A 155 8.50 -1.45 4.17
N LYS A 156 8.36 -2.70 3.76
CA LYS A 156 7.25 -3.15 2.90
C LYS A 156 5.88 -2.86 3.54
N ARG A 157 5.72 -3.17 4.83
CA ARG A 157 4.46 -2.88 5.55
C ARG A 157 4.16 -1.39 5.64
N LEU A 158 5.18 -0.56 5.88
CA LEU A 158 5.02 0.90 5.92
C LEU A 158 4.58 1.46 4.56
N GLU A 159 5.14 0.96 3.47
CA GLU A 159 4.76 1.35 2.11
C GLU A 159 3.30 0.96 1.80
N GLU A 160 2.89 -0.26 2.17
CA GLU A 160 1.50 -0.72 2.01
C GLU A 160 0.51 0.13 2.83
N GLU A 161 0.86 0.47 4.07
CA GLU A 161 0.02 1.29 4.95
C GLU A 161 -0.05 2.73 4.48
N GLN A 162 1.06 3.28 3.98
CA GLN A 162 1.12 4.60 3.38
C GLN A 162 0.26 4.68 2.12
N ALA A 163 0.39 3.72 1.21
CA ALA A 163 -0.41 3.65 -0.01
C ALA A 163 -1.91 3.54 0.30
N ARG A 164 -2.28 2.73 1.30
CA ARG A 164 -3.67 2.60 1.76
C ARG A 164 -4.19 3.92 2.34
N SER A 165 -3.42 4.57 3.19
CA SER A 165 -3.78 5.88 3.78
C SER A 165 -3.95 6.94 2.70
N GLU A 166 -3.06 6.97 1.70
CA GLU A 166 -3.14 7.89 0.58
C GLU A 166 -4.38 7.64 -0.30
N SER A 167 -4.69 6.38 -0.61
CA SER A 167 -5.90 6.00 -1.34
C SER A 167 -7.18 6.45 -0.61
N LEU A 168 -7.25 6.25 0.71
CA LEU A 168 -8.40 6.71 1.51
C LEU A 168 -8.53 8.24 1.50
N LEU A 169 -7.44 8.98 1.53
CA LEU A 169 -7.45 10.44 1.45
C LEU A 169 -7.94 10.93 0.08
N LEU A 170 -7.49 10.30 -1.01
CA LEU A 170 -7.88 10.62 -2.37
C LEU A 170 -9.34 10.26 -2.70
N ASN A 171 -9.95 9.35 -1.94
CA ASN A 171 -11.40 9.10 -2.03
C ASN A 171 -12.26 10.20 -1.40
N ILE A 172 -11.65 11.09 -0.61
CA ILE A 172 -12.35 12.18 0.08
C ILE A 172 -12.03 13.54 -0.54
N LEU A 173 -10.81 13.73 -1.04
CA LEU A 173 -10.30 15.02 -1.52
C LEU A 173 -9.64 14.86 -2.89
N PRO A 174 -9.80 15.86 -3.80
CA PRO A 174 -9.03 15.92 -5.02
C PRO A 174 -7.53 15.91 -4.73
N LYS A 175 -6.74 15.26 -5.60
CA LYS A 175 -5.29 15.09 -5.40
C LYS A 175 -4.55 16.39 -5.14
N THR A 176 -4.87 17.44 -5.91
CA THR A 176 -4.26 18.78 -5.76
C THR A 176 -4.50 19.37 -4.37
N ILE A 177 -5.69 19.16 -3.83
CA ILE A 177 -6.10 19.63 -2.50
C ILE A 177 -5.45 18.78 -1.40
N ALA A 178 -5.39 17.46 -1.58
CA ALA A 178 -4.70 16.55 -0.67
C ALA A 178 -3.20 16.90 -0.56
N ASP A 179 -2.55 17.21 -1.68
CA ASP A 179 -1.14 17.62 -1.73
C ASP A 179 -0.90 18.98 -1.06
N GLN A 180 -1.83 19.93 -1.20
CA GLN A 180 -1.78 21.21 -0.49
C GLN A 180 -1.95 21.01 1.02
N LEU A 181 -2.89 20.17 1.46
CA LEU A 181 -3.11 19.85 2.89
C LEU A 181 -1.88 19.21 3.54
N LYS A 182 -1.16 18.35 2.82
CA LYS A 182 0.09 17.75 3.30
C LYS A 182 1.20 18.82 3.53
N LYS A 183 1.19 19.89 2.73
CA LYS A 183 2.25 20.93 2.74
C LYS A 183 1.96 22.12 3.65
N ALA A 184 0.70 22.49 3.84
CA ALA A 184 0.30 23.72 4.53
C ALA A 184 -0.78 23.49 5.57
N LYS A 185 -0.64 24.17 6.73
CA LYS A 185 -1.66 24.23 7.80
C LYS A 185 -2.65 25.40 7.62
N SER A 186 -2.76 25.97 6.40
CA SER A 186 -3.57 27.15 6.13
C SER A 186 -4.90 26.81 5.43
N ILE A 187 -5.83 27.75 5.48
CA ILE A 187 -7.10 27.67 4.75
C ILE A 187 -6.80 27.47 3.27
N ILE A 188 -7.39 26.43 2.68
CA ILE A 188 -7.33 26.19 1.23
C ILE A 188 -8.59 26.75 0.61
N ALA A 189 -8.45 27.86 -0.12
CA ALA A 189 -9.52 28.47 -0.88
C ALA A 189 -8.95 29.04 -2.18
N GLU A 190 -9.57 28.70 -3.31
CA GLU A 190 -9.15 29.11 -4.65
C GLU A 190 -10.35 29.58 -5.45
N SER A 191 -10.16 30.65 -6.23
CA SER A 191 -11.21 31.24 -7.09
C SER A 191 -11.06 30.73 -8.52
N PHE A 192 -12.17 30.25 -9.08
CA PHE A 192 -12.28 29.79 -10.47
C PHE A 192 -13.28 30.68 -11.20
N SER A 193 -12.86 31.30 -12.33
CA SER A 193 -13.69 32.20 -13.10
C SER A 193 -14.71 31.48 -13.99
N ASP A 194 -14.34 30.31 -14.50
CA ASP A 194 -15.03 29.62 -15.57
C ASP A 194 -15.26 28.16 -15.21
N VAL A 195 -16.39 27.88 -14.54
CA VAL A 195 -16.82 26.51 -14.19
C VAL A 195 -18.29 26.32 -14.56
N SER A 196 -18.69 25.06 -14.72
CA SER A 196 -20.09 24.69 -14.86
C SER A 196 -20.50 23.75 -13.73
N VAL A 197 -21.54 24.12 -12.99
CA VAL A 197 -22.09 23.39 -11.86
C VAL A 197 -23.39 22.71 -12.27
N LEU A 198 -23.52 21.43 -11.94
CA LEU A 198 -24.70 20.61 -12.15
C LEU A 198 -25.25 20.12 -10.82
N PHE A 199 -26.55 20.24 -10.66
CA PHE A 199 -27.33 19.55 -9.66
C PHE A 199 -28.29 18.57 -10.33
N ALA A 200 -28.37 17.35 -9.81
CA ALA A 200 -29.38 16.37 -10.20
C ALA A 200 -30.07 15.86 -8.95
N ASP A 201 -31.40 15.80 -8.97
CA ASP A 201 -32.25 15.42 -7.83
C ASP A 201 -33.28 14.35 -8.24
N ILE A 202 -33.59 13.45 -7.33
CA ILE A 202 -34.56 12.35 -7.59
C ILE A 202 -35.98 12.86 -7.36
N VAL A 203 -36.79 12.80 -8.41
CA VAL A 203 -38.17 13.29 -8.34
C VAL A 203 -39.04 12.38 -7.47
N GLY A 204 -39.74 12.99 -6.49
CA GLY A 204 -40.64 12.25 -5.60
C GLY A 204 -39.92 11.43 -4.55
N PHE A 205 -38.65 11.72 -4.25
CA PHE A 205 -37.85 10.97 -3.28
C PHE A 205 -38.50 10.87 -1.90
N THR A 206 -39.14 11.93 -1.40
CA THR A 206 -39.83 11.90 -0.11
C THR A 206 -40.94 10.83 -0.06
N GLN A 207 -41.69 10.65 -1.14
CA GLN A 207 -42.71 9.60 -1.23
C GLN A 207 -42.09 8.22 -1.36
N LEU A 208 -41.03 8.12 -2.18
CA LEU A 208 -40.28 6.87 -2.38
C LEU A 208 -39.65 6.40 -1.08
N SER A 209 -39.01 7.29 -0.34
CA SER A 209 -38.37 6.99 0.95
C SER A 209 -39.36 6.55 2.03
N ALA A 210 -40.62 6.96 1.94
CA ALA A 210 -41.69 6.51 2.83
C ALA A 210 -42.25 5.12 2.45
N SER A 211 -41.99 4.65 1.23
CA SER A 211 -42.58 3.39 0.69
C SER A 211 -41.63 2.19 0.75
N ILE A 212 -40.35 2.38 1.00
CA ILE A 212 -39.33 1.32 1.04
C ILE A 212 -38.58 1.35 2.37
N SER A 213 -37.90 0.26 2.72
CA SER A 213 -37.11 0.21 3.96
C SER A 213 -35.87 1.13 3.88
N PRO A 214 -35.34 1.62 5.02
CA PRO A 214 -34.13 2.45 5.03
C PRO A 214 -32.92 1.78 4.38
N ILE A 215 -32.78 0.48 4.49
CA ILE A 215 -31.68 -0.28 3.87
C ILE A 215 -31.84 -0.32 2.36
N GLU A 216 -33.05 -0.62 1.86
CA GLU A 216 -33.35 -0.62 0.42
C GLU A 216 -33.15 0.79 -0.17
N LEU A 217 -33.52 1.84 0.57
CA LEU A 217 -33.29 3.22 0.14
C LEU A 217 -31.78 3.52 -0.03
N VAL A 218 -30.93 3.11 0.91
CA VAL A 218 -29.49 3.28 0.81
C VAL A 218 -28.93 2.49 -0.38
N HIS A 219 -29.37 1.26 -0.61
CA HIS A 219 -28.97 0.47 -1.78
C HIS A 219 -29.40 1.11 -3.10
N LEU A 220 -30.59 1.67 -3.15
CA LEU A 220 -31.10 2.39 -4.32
C LEU A 220 -30.24 3.62 -4.64
N LEU A 221 -30.01 4.47 -3.64
CA LEU A 221 -29.15 5.66 -3.81
C LEU A 221 -27.73 5.27 -4.21
N ASN A 222 -27.15 4.26 -3.56
CA ASN A 222 -25.82 3.79 -3.90
C ASN A 222 -25.74 3.29 -5.35
N ASN A 223 -26.74 2.56 -5.85
CA ASN A 223 -26.75 2.11 -7.22
C ASN A 223 -26.81 3.28 -8.20
N ILE A 224 -27.73 4.23 -8.00
CA ILE A 224 -27.88 5.39 -8.88
C ILE A 224 -26.60 6.25 -8.84
N PHE A 225 -26.11 6.60 -7.66
CA PHE A 225 -24.96 7.48 -7.54
C PHE A 225 -23.65 6.84 -8.01
N SER A 226 -23.50 5.51 -7.89
CA SER A 226 -22.35 4.81 -8.47
C SER A 226 -22.33 4.87 -10.01
N ARG A 227 -23.49 4.84 -10.67
CA ARG A 227 -23.60 5.07 -12.12
C ARG A 227 -23.15 6.50 -12.47
N PHE A 228 -23.57 7.49 -11.68
CA PHE A 228 -23.13 8.88 -11.88
C PHE A 228 -21.65 9.07 -11.58
N ASP A 229 -21.10 8.41 -10.58
CA ASP A 229 -19.67 8.42 -10.28
C ASP A 229 -18.83 7.89 -11.46
N ASN A 230 -19.28 6.83 -12.14
CA ASN A 230 -18.64 6.33 -13.37
C ASN A 230 -18.69 7.37 -14.52
N LEU A 231 -19.76 8.17 -14.62
CA LEU A 231 -19.84 9.26 -15.60
C LEU A 231 -18.89 10.41 -15.24
N VAL A 232 -18.76 10.74 -13.95
CA VAL A 232 -17.79 11.75 -13.46
C VAL A 232 -16.38 11.37 -13.90
N GLU A 233 -15.98 10.11 -13.69
CA GLU A 233 -14.67 9.62 -14.13
C GLU A 233 -14.52 9.67 -15.66
N ARG A 234 -15.53 9.21 -16.41
CA ARG A 234 -15.52 9.19 -17.87
C ARG A 234 -15.31 10.56 -18.48
N TYR A 235 -15.95 11.59 -17.92
CA TYR A 235 -15.87 12.97 -18.43
C TYR A 235 -14.79 13.81 -17.76
N GLY A 236 -14.07 13.27 -16.78
CA GLY A 236 -13.03 13.97 -16.02
C GLY A 236 -13.58 15.17 -15.28
N LEU A 237 -14.72 14.98 -14.61
CA LEU A 237 -15.38 15.98 -13.78
C LEU A 237 -15.04 15.78 -12.30
N GLU A 238 -15.50 16.69 -11.45
CA GLU A 238 -15.32 16.58 -10.01
C GLU A 238 -16.67 16.46 -9.29
N LYS A 239 -16.89 15.33 -8.62
CA LYS A 239 -18.01 15.17 -7.70
C LYS A 239 -17.73 15.96 -6.43
N ILE A 240 -18.61 16.86 -6.06
CA ILE A 240 -18.45 17.67 -4.84
C ILE A 240 -19.06 16.94 -3.64
N LYS A 241 -20.34 16.60 -3.70
CA LYS A 241 -21.05 15.92 -2.62
C LYS A 241 -22.43 15.43 -3.07
N THR A 242 -23.04 14.63 -2.23
CA THR A 242 -24.49 14.40 -2.27
C THR A 242 -25.16 15.17 -1.13
N ILE A 243 -26.36 15.68 -1.36
CA ILE A 243 -27.17 16.41 -0.38
C ILE A 243 -28.54 15.72 -0.33
N GLY A 244 -28.67 14.74 0.57
CA GLY A 244 -29.85 13.86 0.55
C GLY A 244 -29.89 13.03 -0.73
N ASP A 245 -30.89 13.27 -1.55
CA ASP A 245 -31.10 12.67 -2.88
C ASP A 245 -30.56 13.49 -4.05
N ALA A 246 -29.98 14.67 -3.75
CA ALA A 246 -29.35 15.51 -4.78
C ALA A 246 -27.86 15.16 -4.96
N TYR A 247 -27.42 15.11 -6.22
CA TYR A 247 -26.04 14.87 -6.63
C TYR A 247 -25.44 16.16 -7.23
N MET A 248 -24.31 16.61 -6.68
CA MET A 248 -23.62 17.83 -7.11
C MET A 248 -22.27 17.49 -7.75
N VAL A 249 -22.09 17.94 -8.99
CA VAL A 249 -20.86 17.77 -9.77
C VAL A 249 -20.48 19.06 -10.47
N VAL A 250 -19.20 19.25 -10.73
CA VAL A 250 -18.67 20.45 -11.38
C VAL A 250 -17.64 20.10 -12.44
N SER A 251 -17.55 20.95 -13.45
CA SER A 251 -16.54 20.93 -14.49
C SER A 251 -15.75 22.23 -14.48
N GLY A 252 -14.42 22.15 -14.67
CA GLY A 252 -13.53 23.31 -14.67
C GLY A 252 -12.72 23.49 -13.39
N LEU A 253 -12.82 22.59 -12.45
CA LEU A 253 -11.99 22.51 -11.24
C LEU A 253 -11.75 21.04 -10.84
N PRO A 254 -10.75 20.71 -10.00
CA PRO A 254 -9.69 21.61 -9.50
C PRO A 254 -8.71 22.05 -10.58
N SER A 255 -8.78 21.46 -11.77
CA SER A 255 -8.01 21.85 -12.95
C SER A 255 -8.90 22.60 -13.94
N PRO A 256 -8.58 23.85 -14.29
CA PRO A 256 -9.34 24.60 -15.29
C PRO A 256 -9.37 23.89 -16.65
N ARG A 257 -10.53 23.95 -17.33
CA ARG A 257 -10.73 23.41 -18.68
C ARG A 257 -11.62 24.29 -19.51
N VAL A 258 -11.30 24.44 -20.78
CA VAL A 258 -12.03 25.36 -21.70
C VAL A 258 -13.39 24.80 -22.12
N ASP A 259 -13.54 23.49 -22.13
CA ASP A 259 -14.75 22.77 -22.53
C ASP A 259 -15.64 22.38 -21.33
N HIS A 260 -15.55 23.13 -20.21
CA HIS A 260 -16.27 22.80 -18.96
C HIS A 260 -17.79 22.73 -19.16
N GLY A 261 -18.36 23.62 -20.00
CA GLY A 261 -19.79 23.62 -20.34
C GLY A 261 -20.20 22.41 -21.16
N GLU A 262 -19.37 22.01 -22.12
CA GLU A 262 -19.63 20.83 -22.96
C GLU A 262 -19.54 19.54 -22.17
N ALA A 263 -18.49 19.36 -21.38
CA ALA A 263 -18.29 18.15 -20.57
C ALA A 263 -19.43 17.91 -19.56
N ILE A 264 -19.95 18.98 -18.92
CA ILE A 264 -21.06 18.85 -17.99
C ILE A 264 -22.38 18.55 -18.75
N ALA A 265 -22.55 19.09 -19.97
CA ALA A 265 -23.70 18.82 -20.80
C ALA A 265 -23.73 17.35 -21.29
N GLU A 266 -22.59 16.81 -21.69
CA GLU A 266 -22.43 15.41 -22.07
C GLU A 266 -22.78 14.48 -20.89
N MET A 267 -22.25 14.76 -19.72
CA MET A 267 -22.59 14.01 -18.51
C MET A 267 -24.09 14.06 -18.19
N ALA A 268 -24.70 15.25 -18.30
CA ALA A 268 -26.12 15.42 -18.01
C ALA A 268 -27.02 14.59 -18.97
N LEU A 269 -26.67 14.52 -20.25
CA LEU A 269 -27.37 13.70 -21.23
C LEU A 269 -27.20 12.19 -20.93
N ASP A 270 -25.99 11.79 -20.61
CA ASP A 270 -25.73 10.39 -20.26
C ASP A 270 -26.36 10.00 -18.90
N MET A 271 -26.47 10.92 -17.93
CA MET A 271 -27.23 10.69 -16.70
C MET A 271 -28.70 10.36 -16.99
N GLN A 272 -29.34 11.04 -17.94
CA GLN A 272 -30.71 10.71 -18.35
C GLN A 272 -30.79 9.33 -19.00
N SER A 273 -29.79 8.96 -19.82
CA SER A 273 -29.73 7.62 -20.43
C SER A 273 -29.56 6.53 -19.37
N GLU A 274 -28.62 6.70 -18.44
CA GLU A 274 -28.40 5.78 -17.32
C GLU A 274 -29.67 5.60 -16.46
N MET A 275 -30.43 6.66 -16.24
CA MET A 275 -31.71 6.56 -15.52
C MET A 275 -32.80 5.86 -16.33
N ALA A 276 -32.79 5.97 -17.66
CA ALA A 276 -33.69 5.19 -18.51
C ALA A 276 -33.35 3.69 -18.43
N ASP A 277 -32.07 3.34 -18.50
CA ASP A 277 -31.60 1.95 -18.37
C ASP A 277 -31.88 1.40 -16.96
N PHE A 278 -31.65 2.20 -15.92
CA PHE A 278 -31.96 1.84 -14.53
C PHE A 278 -33.46 1.52 -14.34
N ARG A 279 -34.37 2.29 -14.93
CA ARG A 279 -35.84 1.99 -14.89
C ARG A 279 -36.17 0.66 -15.52
N LEU A 280 -35.51 0.30 -16.63
CA LEU A 280 -35.73 -0.98 -17.31
C LEU A 280 -35.22 -2.16 -16.47
N GLU A 281 -34.06 -1.99 -15.81
CA GLU A 281 -33.47 -3.06 -15.02
C GLU A 281 -34.15 -3.28 -13.66
N SER A 282 -34.53 -2.19 -12.98
CA SER A 282 -35.05 -2.26 -11.61
C SER A 282 -36.56 -2.35 -11.51
N SER A 283 -37.30 -2.10 -12.62
CA SER A 283 -38.77 -1.94 -12.63
C SER A 283 -39.27 -0.81 -11.70
N LEU A 284 -38.40 0.06 -11.21
CA LEU A 284 -38.74 1.20 -10.38
C LEU A 284 -38.89 2.46 -11.26
N ASN A 285 -40.00 3.16 -11.09
CA ASN A 285 -40.24 4.40 -11.84
C ASN A 285 -39.53 5.59 -11.13
N VAL A 286 -38.19 5.65 -11.25
CA VAL A 286 -37.36 6.72 -10.70
C VAL A 286 -36.96 7.69 -11.80
N SER A 287 -37.26 8.97 -11.63
CA SER A 287 -36.92 10.05 -12.56
C SER A 287 -36.02 11.08 -11.87
N ILE A 288 -35.25 11.85 -12.65
CA ILE A 288 -34.38 12.91 -12.14
C ILE A 288 -34.73 14.24 -12.77
N ARG A 289 -34.42 15.33 -12.05
CA ARG A 289 -34.35 16.70 -12.59
C ARG A 289 -32.89 17.13 -12.59
N ILE A 290 -32.48 17.80 -13.63
CA ILE A 290 -31.10 18.30 -13.74
C ILE A 290 -31.12 19.80 -13.99
N GLY A 291 -30.31 20.54 -13.20
CA GLY A 291 -30.11 21.98 -13.38
C GLY A 291 -28.63 22.28 -13.57
N ILE A 292 -28.31 23.15 -14.56
CA ILE A 292 -26.95 23.56 -14.90
C ILE A 292 -26.83 25.07 -14.95
N HIS A 293 -25.77 25.60 -14.34
CA HIS A 293 -25.34 26.99 -14.52
C HIS A 293 -23.83 27.09 -14.59
N SER A 294 -23.35 28.06 -15.39
CA SER A 294 -21.93 28.34 -15.59
C SER A 294 -21.57 29.73 -15.08
N GLY A 295 -20.45 29.87 -14.40
CA GLY A 295 -19.96 31.12 -13.84
C GLY A 295 -18.85 30.92 -12.80
N PRO A 296 -18.44 31.98 -12.09
CA PRO A 296 -17.35 31.92 -11.12
C PRO A 296 -17.77 31.27 -9.81
N VAL A 297 -16.80 30.56 -9.18
CA VAL A 297 -16.97 29.98 -7.84
C VAL A 297 -15.70 30.17 -7.02
N VAL A 298 -15.82 30.03 -5.70
CA VAL A 298 -14.69 29.74 -4.80
C VAL A 298 -14.78 28.30 -4.36
N ALA A 299 -13.70 27.54 -4.50
CA ALA A 299 -13.60 26.17 -4.05
C ALA A 299 -12.58 26.05 -2.92
N GLY A 300 -12.80 25.16 -1.96
CA GLY A 300 -11.84 25.00 -0.87
C GLY A 300 -12.29 24.09 0.23
N ILE A 301 -11.57 24.13 1.35
CA ILE A 301 -11.85 23.39 2.56
C ILE A 301 -12.09 24.36 3.71
N ILE A 302 -13.22 24.22 4.40
CA ILE A 302 -13.56 25.00 5.59
C ILE A 302 -13.63 24.06 6.80
N GLY A 303 -13.09 24.55 7.93
CA GLY A 303 -13.10 23.86 9.20
C GLY A 303 -11.79 23.12 9.51
N THR A 304 -11.73 22.58 10.72
CA THR A 304 -10.54 21.86 11.23
C THR A 304 -10.79 20.37 11.48
N LYS A 305 -12.04 19.94 11.39
CA LYS A 305 -12.47 18.54 11.55
C LYS A 305 -13.46 18.20 10.45
N LYS A 306 -13.43 16.93 9.97
CA LYS A 306 -14.29 16.44 8.90
C LYS A 306 -14.17 17.34 7.65
N PHE A 307 -12.98 17.41 7.10
CA PHE A 307 -12.70 18.17 5.88
C PHE A 307 -13.65 17.78 4.76
N ILE A 308 -14.27 18.78 4.16
CA ILE A 308 -15.10 18.65 2.98
C ILE A 308 -14.59 19.69 1.97
N TYR A 309 -14.24 19.22 0.78
CA TYR A 309 -14.00 20.11 -0.36
C TYR A 309 -15.36 20.55 -0.90
N ASP A 310 -15.61 21.84 -0.88
CA ASP A 310 -16.91 22.39 -1.23
C ASP A 310 -16.77 23.66 -2.10
N LEU A 311 -17.90 24.11 -2.67
CA LEU A 311 -17.97 25.27 -3.53
C LEU A 311 -18.88 26.34 -2.93
N TRP A 312 -18.45 27.58 -3.08
CA TRP A 312 -19.24 28.77 -2.69
C TRP A 312 -19.34 29.75 -3.83
N GLY A 313 -20.47 30.40 -3.91
CA GLY A 313 -20.72 31.47 -4.90
C GLY A 313 -22.15 31.46 -5.40
N ASP A 314 -22.50 32.53 -6.08
CA ASP A 314 -23.81 32.72 -6.70
C ASP A 314 -24.11 31.66 -7.76
N THR A 315 -23.09 31.21 -8.48
CA THR A 315 -23.15 30.15 -9.50
C THR A 315 -23.72 28.84 -8.93
N VAL A 316 -23.28 28.43 -7.72
CA VAL A 316 -23.77 27.23 -7.06
C VAL A 316 -25.27 27.36 -6.75
N ASN A 317 -25.67 28.49 -6.17
CA ASN A 317 -27.06 28.74 -5.82
C ASN A 317 -27.95 28.79 -7.11
N THR A 318 -27.46 29.38 -8.18
CA THR A 318 -28.20 29.46 -9.44
C THR A 318 -28.38 28.09 -10.08
N ALA A 319 -27.34 27.22 -10.09
CA ALA A 319 -27.42 25.84 -10.57
C ALA A 319 -28.46 25.03 -9.77
N SER A 320 -28.44 25.12 -8.43
CA SER A 320 -29.43 24.50 -7.56
C SER A 320 -30.86 25.01 -7.85
N ARG A 321 -31.02 26.30 -8.17
CA ARG A 321 -32.34 26.87 -8.58
C ARG A 321 -32.78 26.33 -9.94
N MET A 322 -31.86 26.13 -10.90
CA MET A 322 -32.20 25.50 -12.17
C MET A 322 -32.73 24.07 -11.99
N GLU A 323 -32.15 23.30 -11.07
CA GLU A 323 -32.66 21.98 -10.70
C GLU A 323 -34.04 22.10 -10.05
N SER A 324 -34.17 22.83 -8.94
CA SER A 324 -35.40 22.85 -8.12
C SER A 324 -36.63 23.43 -8.83
N HIS A 325 -36.44 24.30 -9.83
CA HIS A 325 -37.48 24.81 -10.74
C HIS A 325 -37.54 23.99 -12.05
N GLY A 326 -36.77 22.92 -12.16
CA GLY A 326 -36.72 22.03 -13.33
C GLY A 326 -38.01 21.24 -13.54
N ILE A 327 -38.12 20.61 -14.69
CA ILE A 327 -39.18 19.67 -15.05
C ILE A 327 -38.59 18.25 -15.00
N THR A 328 -39.40 17.29 -14.56
CA THR A 328 -39.03 15.86 -14.52
C THR A 328 -38.49 15.39 -15.86
N ASP A 329 -37.39 14.64 -15.84
CA ASP A 329 -36.65 14.10 -16.97
C ASP A 329 -36.22 15.20 -17.99
N GLN A 330 -35.98 16.43 -17.50
CA GLN A 330 -35.43 17.51 -18.33
C GLN A 330 -34.14 18.03 -17.69
N ILE A 331 -33.25 18.53 -18.58
CA ILE A 331 -32.02 19.25 -18.22
C ILE A 331 -32.28 20.72 -18.44
N GLN A 332 -32.39 21.48 -17.36
CA GLN A 332 -32.60 22.91 -17.41
C GLN A 332 -31.32 23.69 -17.22
N LEU A 333 -31.13 24.75 -18.00
CA LEU A 333 -29.94 25.59 -17.94
C LEU A 333 -30.26 27.08 -18.10
N THR A 334 -29.34 27.90 -17.64
CA THR A 334 -29.43 29.36 -17.76
C THR A 334 -28.98 29.85 -19.12
N GLU A 335 -29.22 31.15 -19.38
CA GLU A 335 -28.77 31.79 -20.60
C GLU A 335 -27.25 31.78 -20.78
N ASP A 336 -26.47 31.90 -19.70
CA ASP A 336 -25.00 31.86 -19.78
C ASP A 336 -24.52 30.50 -20.27
N THR A 337 -25.06 29.41 -19.73
CA THR A 337 -24.75 28.05 -20.20
C THR A 337 -25.27 27.80 -21.62
N TYR A 338 -26.47 28.36 -21.96
CA TYR A 338 -27.00 28.29 -23.33
C TYR A 338 -26.06 28.89 -24.36
N LYS A 339 -25.47 30.08 -24.08
CA LYS A 339 -24.54 30.76 -24.99
C LYS A 339 -23.32 29.90 -25.30
N MET A 340 -22.86 29.11 -24.37
CA MET A 340 -21.72 28.18 -24.52
C MET A 340 -22.06 26.97 -25.37
N LEU A 341 -23.29 26.45 -25.26
CA LEU A 341 -23.71 25.17 -25.84
C LEU A 341 -24.47 25.28 -27.17
N LYS A 342 -24.99 26.47 -27.53
CA LYS A 342 -25.93 26.67 -28.64
C LYS A 342 -25.45 26.13 -29.99
N ASP A 343 -24.14 26.12 -30.23
CA ASP A 343 -23.58 25.73 -31.54
C ASP A 343 -23.46 24.22 -31.71
N LYS A 344 -23.33 23.49 -30.61
CA LYS A 344 -23.08 22.04 -30.62
C LYS A 344 -24.28 21.18 -30.14
N TYR A 345 -25.24 21.81 -29.45
CA TYR A 345 -26.34 21.10 -28.84
C TYR A 345 -27.72 21.60 -29.31
N ARG A 346 -28.70 20.73 -29.29
CA ARG A 346 -30.10 21.06 -29.50
C ARG A 346 -30.67 21.61 -28.21
N LEU A 347 -31.02 22.88 -28.23
CA LEU A 347 -31.52 23.63 -27.08
C LEU A 347 -32.90 24.18 -27.40
N GLU A 348 -33.82 24.16 -26.45
CA GLU A 348 -35.19 24.66 -26.56
C GLU A 348 -35.42 25.73 -25.49
N SER A 349 -35.96 26.88 -25.89
CA SER A 349 -36.31 27.92 -24.93
C SER A 349 -37.50 27.51 -24.09
N ARG A 350 -37.34 27.51 -22.76
CA ARG A 350 -38.44 27.36 -21.81
C ARG A 350 -39.20 28.68 -21.60
N GLY A 351 -38.50 29.79 -21.81
CA GLY A 351 -38.99 31.12 -21.49
C GLY A 351 -38.50 31.63 -20.13
N SER A 352 -39.05 32.77 -19.73
CA SER A 352 -38.71 33.40 -18.46
C SER A 352 -39.46 32.76 -17.31
N ILE A 353 -38.74 32.45 -16.24
CA ILE A 353 -39.30 31.94 -14.99
C ILE A 353 -38.82 32.79 -13.81
N TYR A 354 -39.68 33.01 -12.84
CA TYR A 354 -39.31 33.70 -11.61
C TYR A 354 -38.44 32.82 -10.69
N ILE A 355 -37.24 33.28 -10.38
CA ILE A 355 -36.31 32.62 -9.47
C ILE A 355 -36.17 33.46 -8.22
N LYS A 356 -36.45 32.87 -7.05
CA LYS A 356 -36.34 33.55 -5.75
C LYS A 356 -34.92 34.11 -5.54
N GLY A 357 -34.82 35.43 -5.33
CA GLY A 357 -33.56 36.12 -5.11
C GLY A 357 -32.82 36.53 -6.40
N LYS A 358 -33.38 36.21 -7.60
CA LYS A 358 -32.83 36.57 -8.93
C LYS A 358 -33.79 37.29 -9.81
N GLY A 359 -35.09 37.24 -9.52
CA GLY A 359 -36.12 37.74 -10.40
C GLY A 359 -36.38 36.83 -11.59
N ASP A 360 -36.87 37.45 -12.68
CA ASP A 360 -37.17 36.73 -13.91
C ASP A 360 -35.89 36.36 -14.67
N MET A 361 -35.71 35.09 -14.96
CA MET A 361 -34.56 34.56 -15.70
C MET A 361 -34.99 33.75 -16.91
N MET A 362 -34.37 34.03 -18.05
CA MET A 362 -34.54 33.20 -19.26
C MET A 362 -33.86 31.86 -19.04
N THR A 363 -34.58 30.78 -19.34
CA THR A 363 -34.13 29.41 -19.15
C THR A 363 -34.37 28.57 -20.41
N TYR A 364 -33.57 27.51 -20.52
CA TYR A 364 -33.54 26.65 -21.69
C TYR A 364 -33.48 25.18 -21.27
N PHE A 365 -33.94 24.29 -22.15
CA PHE A 365 -33.77 22.87 -22.00
C PHE A 365 -32.69 22.34 -22.95
N LEU A 366 -31.79 21.52 -22.45
CA LEU A 366 -30.88 20.72 -23.28
C LEU A 366 -31.58 19.45 -23.72
N LYS A 367 -31.77 19.29 -25.05
CA LYS A 367 -32.54 18.17 -25.65
C LYS A 367 -31.65 17.09 -26.27
N GLY A 368 -30.39 17.36 -26.50
CA GLY A 368 -29.46 16.39 -27.08
C GLY A 368 -28.35 17.02 -27.88
N ARG A 369 -27.50 16.14 -28.39
CA ARG A 369 -26.43 16.51 -29.32
C ARG A 369 -27.03 16.90 -30.70
N LYS A 370 -26.38 17.83 -31.44
CA LYS A 370 -26.77 18.15 -32.82
C LYS A 370 -26.33 17.06 -33.78
#